data_6643207beb86af82988b44bf798c4920
#
_entry.id   6643207beb86af82988b44bf798c4920
#
_cell.length_a   1.000
_cell.length_b   1.000
_cell.length_c   1.000
_cell.angle_alpha   90.00
_cell.angle_beta   90.00
_cell.angle_gamma   90.00
#
_symmetry.space_group_name_H-M   'P 1'
#
loop_
_entity.id
_entity.type
_entity.pdbx_description
1 polymer ?
#
loop_
_entity_poly.entity_id
_entity_poly.type
_entity_poly.pdbx_seq_one_letter_code
_entity_poly.pdbx_strand_id
1 'polypeptide(L)'
;MKTLRNQNYWWKFEQLPLLLYLCKWLFLSVLSGACIGSASALLLVSLEWATQYREHHLWIIALLPVAGLLIGLMYHYWAGTASRGNNYLIEEIRSPHDIIPFRMAPLVYIGTVLTHLFGGSAGREGTGVQMGGAIADQFSRLFRMRRRDHRLMVAIGISAGFASVFGTPLAGAVFGLEVIVVGRMRYEAILPSFLSAAVASMVCHAWGVEHTHYVVSEVPFPDASNLLWTIGAGILFGLAAMLFSRSIGFGQEWPSASVSPFPSADRRTGDCCSCLDDRNDEIYRFGCTYHCGFVLGAADVV
;
A
#
# COMPACT_ATOMS: atom_id res chain seq x y z
N MET A 1 -54.46 25.53 -27.58
CA MET A 1 -53.27 26.37 -27.50
C MET A 1 -53.03 26.73 -26.03
N LYS A 2 -52.29 25.91 -25.30
CA LYS A 2 -51.72 26.29 -24.01
C LYS A 2 -50.70 25.23 -23.60
N THR A 3 -49.53 25.75 -23.29
CA THR A 3 -48.47 25.21 -22.41
C THR A 3 -47.50 24.19 -23.01
N LEU A 4 -46.73 24.64 -24.03
CA LEU A 4 -45.34 24.21 -24.20
C LEU A 4 -44.44 25.29 -23.56
N ARG A 5 -44.45 25.35 -22.27
CA ARG A 5 -43.57 26.29 -21.56
C ARG A 5 -42.92 25.58 -20.38
N ASN A 6 -41.62 25.44 -20.45
CA ASN A 6 -40.75 25.18 -19.30
C ASN A 6 -40.38 23.73 -18.96
N GLN A 7 -40.07 22.86 -19.94
CA GLN A 7 -39.38 21.59 -19.58
C GLN A 7 -37.85 21.69 -19.50
N ASN A 8 -37.24 22.78 -19.98
CA ASN A 8 -35.78 22.85 -20.11
C ASN A 8 -35.02 23.39 -18.88
N TYR A 9 -35.69 23.84 -17.83
CA TYR A 9 -35.03 24.40 -16.64
C TYR A 9 -34.78 23.35 -15.55
N TRP A 10 -35.58 22.31 -15.47
CA TRP A 10 -35.48 21.30 -14.42
C TRP A 10 -34.27 20.38 -14.59
N TRP A 11 -33.82 20.09 -15.78
CA TRP A 11 -32.63 19.27 -16.10
C TRP A 11 -31.31 19.91 -15.62
N LYS A 12 -31.26 21.24 -15.57
CA LYS A 12 -30.06 21.95 -15.09
C LYS A 12 -29.87 21.85 -13.58
N PHE A 13 -30.95 21.70 -12.83
CA PHE A 13 -30.87 21.62 -11.37
C PHE A 13 -30.59 20.21 -10.85
N GLU A 14 -30.98 19.17 -11.56
CA GLU A 14 -30.70 17.77 -11.17
C GLU A 14 -29.23 17.40 -11.38
N GLN A 15 -28.55 17.98 -12.36
CA GLN A 15 -27.14 17.68 -12.67
C GLN A 15 -26.16 18.45 -11.77
N LEU A 16 -26.56 19.56 -11.18
CA LEU A 16 -25.68 20.40 -10.35
C LEU A 16 -25.08 19.65 -9.15
N PRO A 17 -25.82 18.89 -8.34
CA PRO A 17 -25.26 18.14 -7.23
C PRO A 17 -24.29 17.04 -7.69
N LEU A 18 -24.54 16.41 -8.86
CA LEU A 18 -23.63 15.43 -9.44
C LEU A 18 -22.32 16.09 -9.89
N LEU A 19 -22.42 17.25 -10.54
CA LEU A 19 -21.24 18.02 -10.98
C LEU A 19 -20.39 18.46 -9.78
N LEU A 20 -21.02 18.99 -8.73
CA LEU A 20 -20.33 19.39 -7.49
C LEU A 20 -19.67 18.19 -6.81
N TYR A 21 -20.32 17.04 -6.81
CA TYR A 21 -19.76 15.79 -6.28
C TYR A 21 -18.51 15.36 -7.08
N LEU A 22 -18.58 15.37 -8.40
CA LEU A 22 -17.44 15.07 -9.27
C LEU A 22 -16.30 16.06 -9.07
N CYS A 23 -16.57 17.37 -9.07
CA CYS A 23 -15.56 18.41 -8.83
C CYS A 23 -14.88 18.24 -7.47
N LYS A 24 -15.63 17.91 -6.43
CA LYS A 24 -15.08 17.61 -5.09
C LYS A 24 -14.07 16.46 -5.18
N TRP A 25 -14.43 15.34 -5.80
CA TRP A 25 -13.57 14.17 -5.87
C TRP A 25 -12.37 14.37 -6.78
N LEU A 26 -12.52 15.08 -7.90
CA LEU A 26 -11.41 15.45 -8.77
C LEU A 26 -10.40 16.34 -8.03
N PHE A 27 -10.88 17.36 -7.32
CA PHE A 27 -10.03 18.24 -6.53
C PHE A 27 -9.26 17.48 -5.45
N LEU A 28 -9.95 16.62 -4.70
CA LEU A 28 -9.34 15.81 -3.64
C LEU A 28 -8.31 14.81 -4.19
N SER A 29 -8.58 14.22 -5.35
CA SER A 29 -7.65 13.30 -6.02
C SER A 29 -6.37 13.99 -6.46
N VAL A 30 -6.49 15.19 -7.03
CA VAL A 30 -5.32 15.99 -7.44
C VAL A 30 -4.51 16.41 -6.22
N LEU A 31 -5.19 16.91 -5.18
CA LEU A 31 -4.52 17.38 -3.97
C LEU A 31 -3.81 16.25 -3.22
N SER A 32 -4.51 15.13 -3.01
CA SER A 32 -3.93 13.94 -2.35
C SER A 32 -2.81 13.33 -3.19
N GLY A 33 -3.02 13.21 -4.51
CA GLY A 33 -2.00 12.71 -5.43
C GLY A 33 -0.72 13.55 -5.41
N ALA A 34 -0.83 14.88 -5.39
CA ALA A 34 0.31 15.77 -5.31
C ALA A 34 1.08 15.63 -3.98
N CYS A 35 0.38 15.59 -2.85
CA CYS A 35 1.01 15.41 -1.54
C CYS A 35 1.69 14.04 -1.42
N ILE A 36 1.02 12.97 -1.87
CA ILE A 36 1.54 11.61 -1.79
C ILE A 36 2.69 11.42 -2.77
N GLY A 37 2.59 11.95 -4.00
CA GLY A 37 3.67 11.92 -4.99
C GLY A 37 4.93 12.59 -4.48
N SER A 38 4.81 13.76 -3.81
CA SER A 38 5.94 14.44 -3.18
C SER A 38 6.54 13.64 -2.02
N ALA A 39 5.69 13.02 -1.17
CA ALA A 39 6.16 12.17 -0.09
C ALA A 39 6.87 10.91 -0.60
N SER A 40 6.36 10.31 -1.67
CA SER A 40 6.99 9.14 -2.32
C SER A 40 8.31 9.52 -3.01
N ALA A 41 8.38 10.68 -3.64
CA ALA A 41 9.63 11.19 -4.21
C ALA A 41 10.70 11.36 -3.13
N LEU A 42 10.33 11.97 -1.98
CA LEU A 42 11.23 12.09 -0.84
C LEU A 42 11.71 10.72 -0.34
N LEU A 43 10.80 9.73 -0.27
CA LEU A 43 11.16 8.36 0.10
C LEU A 43 12.19 7.77 -0.87
N LEU A 44 11.92 7.82 -2.18
CA LEU A 44 12.78 7.20 -3.20
C LEU A 44 14.17 7.86 -3.25
N VAL A 45 14.26 9.18 -3.20
CA VAL A 45 15.52 9.92 -3.12
C VAL A 45 16.31 9.55 -1.85
N SER A 46 15.61 9.44 -0.72
CA SER A 46 16.25 9.05 0.55
C SER A 46 16.74 7.61 0.53
N LEU A 47 16.02 6.70 -0.11
CA LEU A 47 16.44 5.30 -0.26
C LEU A 47 17.65 5.16 -1.19
N GLU A 48 17.66 5.90 -2.28
CA GLU A 48 18.80 5.93 -3.19
C GLU A 48 20.05 6.47 -2.48
N TRP A 49 19.93 7.60 -1.78
CA TRP A 49 21.01 8.16 -0.96
C TRP A 49 21.48 7.15 0.09
N ALA A 50 20.57 6.50 0.82
CA ALA A 50 20.92 5.50 1.83
C ALA A 50 21.68 4.31 1.24
N THR A 51 21.27 3.85 0.06
CA THR A 51 21.91 2.75 -0.66
C THR A 51 23.31 3.14 -1.11
N GLN A 52 23.47 4.28 -1.76
CA GLN A 52 24.77 4.78 -2.20
C GLN A 52 25.73 4.99 -1.01
N TYR A 53 25.24 5.59 0.07
CA TYR A 53 26.03 5.79 1.28
C TYR A 53 26.52 4.47 1.86
N ARG A 54 25.67 3.45 1.94
CA ARG A 54 26.03 2.12 2.41
C ARG A 54 27.07 1.45 1.51
N GLU A 55 26.94 1.56 0.18
CA GLU A 55 27.90 0.98 -0.76
C GLU A 55 29.31 1.53 -0.58
N HIS A 56 29.43 2.78 -0.20
CA HIS A 56 30.71 3.39 0.14
C HIS A 56 31.21 3.05 1.56
N HIS A 57 30.32 2.59 2.44
CA HIS A 57 30.62 2.36 3.86
C HIS A 57 30.09 1.00 4.36
N LEU A 58 30.61 -0.10 3.79
CA LEU A 58 30.14 -1.46 4.06
C LEU A 58 30.17 -1.87 5.55
N TRP A 59 31.03 -1.23 6.36
CA TRP A 59 31.09 -1.49 7.80
C TRP A 59 29.78 -1.14 8.54
N ILE A 60 28.92 -0.28 7.97
CA ILE A 60 27.64 0.09 8.55
C ILE A 60 26.71 -1.10 8.69
N ILE A 61 26.84 -2.11 7.83
CA ILE A 61 26.04 -3.34 7.88
C ILE A 61 26.19 -4.03 9.25
N ALA A 62 27.38 -3.96 9.87
CA ALA A 62 27.60 -4.51 11.21
C ALA A 62 26.74 -3.85 12.29
N LEU A 63 26.24 -2.63 12.05
CA LEU A 63 25.35 -1.91 12.96
C LEU A 63 23.86 -2.22 12.73
N LEU A 64 23.51 -3.13 11.83
CA LEU A 64 22.13 -3.52 11.59
C LEU A 64 21.35 -3.93 12.87
N PRO A 65 21.93 -4.68 13.83
CA PRO A 65 21.22 -4.99 15.08
C PRO A 65 20.90 -3.73 15.91
N VAL A 66 21.78 -2.72 15.89
CA VAL A 66 21.55 -1.44 16.59
C VAL A 66 20.42 -0.67 15.90
N ALA A 67 20.42 -0.65 14.58
CA ALA A 67 19.34 -0.04 13.80
C ALA A 67 17.99 -0.72 14.06
N GLY A 68 17.96 -2.05 14.11
CA GLY A 68 16.77 -2.82 14.47
C GLY A 68 16.26 -2.46 15.86
N LEU A 69 17.14 -2.34 16.84
CA LEU A 69 16.77 -1.90 18.19
C LEU A 69 16.18 -0.47 18.19
N LEU A 70 16.79 0.46 17.47
CA LEU A 70 16.31 1.85 17.37
C LEU A 70 14.93 1.90 16.70
N ILE A 71 14.71 1.16 15.60
CA ILE A 71 13.44 1.06 14.93
C ILE A 71 12.39 0.45 15.86
N GLY A 72 12.73 -0.65 16.55
CA GLY A 72 11.85 -1.30 17.52
C GLY A 72 11.42 -0.37 18.64
N LEU A 73 12.36 0.40 19.23
CA LEU A 73 12.08 1.41 20.25
C LEU A 73 11.18 2.53 19.69
N MET A 74 11.47 3.01 18.48
CA MET A 74 10.66 4.04 17.82
C MET A 74 9.21 3.56 17.64
N TYR A 75 9.01 2.34 17.17
CA TYR A 75 7.67 1.76 17.02
C TYR A 75 7.00 1.52 18.38
N HIS A 76 7.73 1.04 19.36
CA HIS A 76 7.20 0.80 20.71
C HIS A 76 6.63 2.08 21.34
N TYR A 77 7.39 3.19 21.29
CA TYR A 77 6.99 4.42 21.98
C TYR A 77 6.01 5.28 21.15
N TRP A 78 6.11 5.28 19.82
CA TRP A 78 5.40 6.26 18.99
C TRP A 78 4.34 5.66 18.06
N ALA A 79 4.40 4.37 17.75
CA ALA A 79 3.50 3.80 16.76
C ALA A 79 2.05 3.68 17.28
N GLY A 80 1.84 3.17 18.47
CA GLY A 80 0.49 2.85 18.96
C GLY A 80 -0.24 1.92 17.96
N THR A 81 -1.41 2.33 17.47
CA THR A 81 -2.19 1.58 16.47
C THR A 81 -1.49 1.48 15.11
N ALA A 82 -0.59 2.41 14.78
CA ALA A 82 0.16 2.40 13.53
C ALA A 82 1.14 1.21 13.43
N SER A 83 1.49 0.54 14.53
CA SER A 83 2.33 -0.65 14.54
C SER A 83 1.71 -1.84 13.77
N ARG A 84 0.39 -1.84 13.56
CA ARG A 84 -0.33 -2.87 12.81
C ARG A 84 -0.15 -2.75 11.29
N GLY A 85 0.52 -1.70 10.82
CA GLY A 85 0.93 -1.51 9.42
C GLY A 85 -0.21 -1.64 8.41
N ASN A 86 0.03 -2.41 7.34
CA ASN A 86 -0.95 -2.62 6.27
C ASN A 86 -2.24 -3.29 6.77
N ASN A 87 -2.17 -4.15 7.79
CA ASN A 87 -3.36 -4.79 8.36
C ASN A 87 -4.33 -3.76 8.93
N TYR A 88 -3.81 -2.70 9.57
CA TYR A 88 -4.64 -1.61 10.06
C TYR A 88 -5.33 -0.84 8.92
N LEU A 89 -4.62 -0.58 7.81
CA LEU A 89 -5.22 0.04 6.63
C LEU A 89 -6.37 -0.81 6.05
N ILE A 90 -6.16 -2.11 5.91
CA ILE A 90 -7.15 -3.04 5.36
C ILE A 90 -8.37 -3.13 6.28
N GLU A 91 -8.16 -3.20 7.59
CA GLU A 91 -9.24 -3.21 8.57
C GLU A 91 -10.07 -1.92 8.53
N GLU A 92 -9.40 -0.76 8.47
CA GLU A 92 -10.07 0.53 8.41
C GLU A 92 -10.86 0.72 7.12
N ILE A 93 -10.40 0.16 6.01
CA ILE A 93 -11.15 0.12 4.76
C ILE A 93 -12.39 -0.77 4.87
N ARG A 94 -12.28 -1.93 5.50
CA ARG A 94 -13.40 -2.87 5.66
C ARG A 94 -14.44 -2.34 6.65
N SER A 95 -13.97 -1.85 7.78
CA SER A 95 -14.80 -1.37 8.89
C SER A 95 -14.24 -0.06 9.43
N PRO A 96 -14.60 1.10 8.82
CA PRO A 96 -14.05 2.38 9.22
C PRO A 96 -14.55 2.73 10.62
N HIS A 97 -13.66 2.71 11.58
CA HIS A 97 -13.89 3.11 12.95
C HIS A 97 -13.27 4.47 13.25
N ASP A 98 -11.97 4.60 12.92
CA ASP A 98 -11.14 5.75 13.24
C ASP A 98 -10.40 6.29 12.02
N ILE A 99 -9.82 7.47 12.16
CA ILE A 99 -8.96 8.06 11.15
C ILE A 99 -7.54 7.52 11.36
N ILE A 100 -6.92 7.08 10.28
CA ILE A 100 -5.54 6.57 10.28
C ILE A 100 -4.61 7.66 10.84
N PRO A 101 -3.84 7.37 11.90
CA PRO A 101 -2.99 8.38 12.51
C PRO A 101 -1.88 8.82 11.55
N PHE A 102 -1.74 10.13 11.36
CA PHE A 102 -0.70 10.71 10.48
C PHE A 102 0.71 10.22 10.82
N ARG A 103 0.97 9.95 12.11
CA ARG A 103 2.27 9.42 12.59
C ARG A 103 2.70 8.13 11.90
N MET A 104 1.78 7.38 11.29
CA MET A 104 2.09 6.18 10.52
C MET A 104 3.00 6.49 9.32
N ALA A 105 2.75 7.59 8.60
CA ALA A 105 3.55 7.95 7.43
C ALA A 105 5.02 8.25 7.78
N PRO A 106 5.37 9.14 8.73
CA PRO A 106 6.78 9.37 9.08
C PRO A 106 7.44 8.17 9.75
N LEU A 107 6.72 7.36 10.53
CA LEU A 107 7.29 6.18 11.16
C LEU A 107 7.72 5.13 10.15
N VAL A 108 6.85 4.79 9.20
CA VAL A 108 7.19 3.81 8.18
C VAL A 108 8.27 4.34 7.23
N TYR A 109 8.26 5.64 6.92
CA TYR A 109 9.31 6.30 6.14
C TYR A 109 10.68 6.16 6.81
N ILE A 110 10.80 6.60 8.07
CA ILE A 110 12.07 6.56 8.82
C ILE A 110 12.54 5.12 9.01
N GLY A 111 11.64 4.20 9.38
CA GLY A 111 11.95 2.79 9.54
C GLY A 111 12.51 2.16 8.26
N THR A 112 11.90 2.46 7.11
CA THR A 112 12.34 1.93 5.81
C THR A 112 13.69 2.51 5.40
N VAL A 113 13.90 3.82 5.54
CA VAL A 113 15.17 4.48 5.20
C VAL A 113 16.31 3.96 6.09
N LEU A 114 16.09 3.86 7.41
CA LEU A 114 17.07 3.29 8.32
C LEU A 114 17.41 1.84 7.98
N THR A 115 16.40 1.01 7.70
CA THR A 115 16.64 -0.38 7.33
C THR A 115 17.53 -0.48 6.09
N HIS A 116 17.28 0.32 5.05
CA HIS A 116 18.10 0.34 3.84
C HIS A 116 19.51 0.85 4.09
N LEU A 117 19.65 1.90 4.92
CA LEU A 117 20.95 2.49 5.27
C LEU A 117 21.86 1.46 5.92
N PHE A 118 21.32 0.63 6.83
CA PHE A 118 22.08 -0.39 7.55
C PHE A 118 22.11 -1.76 6.84
N GLY A 119 21.61 -1.85 5.58
CA GLY A 119 21.72 -3.05 4.76
C GLY A 119 20.67 -4.11 5.03
N GLY A 120 19.63 -3.79 5.79
CA GLY A 120 18.45 -4.65 5.93
C GLY A 120 17.60 -4.64 4.66
N SER A 121 16.77 -5.67 4.50
CA SER A 121 15.82 -5.77 3.40
C SER A 121 14.45 -5.31 3.86
N ALA A 122 13.97 -4.17 3.35
CA ALA A 122 12.62 -3.69 3.59
C ALA A 122 11.95 -3.37 2.25
N GLY A 123 10.65 -3.71 2.13
CA GLY A 123 9.88 -3.42 0.94
C GLY A 123 9.47 -1.95 0.90
N ARG A 124 9.80 -1.25 -0.17
CA ARG A 124 9.35 0.12 -0.42
C ARG A 124 7.88 0.21 -0.79
N GLU A 125 7.32 -0.89 -1.27
CA GLU A 125 5.92 -1.02 -1.69
C GLU A 125 4.96 -0.81 -0.52
N GLY A 126 5.15 -1.56 0.55
CA GLY A 126 4.35 -1.44 1.77
C GLY A 126 4.46 -0.04 2.39
N THR A 127 5.65 0.55 2.35
CA THR A 127 5.90 1.92 2.80
C THR A 127 5.08 2.93 2.00
N GLY A 128 5.11 2.84 0.66
CA GLY A 128 4.33 3.71 -0.22
C GLY A 128 2.83 3.62 0.03
N VAL A 129 2.32 2.40 0.20
CA VAL A 129 0.90 2.13 0.51
C VAL A 129 0.50 2.72 1.86
N GLN A 130 1.29 2.49 2.91
CA GLN A 130 1.02 3.01 4.25
C GLN A 130 1.10 4.53 4.30
N MET A 131 2.12 5.12 3.70
CA MET A 131 2.25 6.58 3.59
C MET A 131 1.09 7.18 2.80
N GLY A 132 0.76 6.59 1.65
CA GLY A 132 -0.32 7.03 0.79
C GLY A 132 -1.67 7.00 1.50
N GLY A 133 -2.02 5.89 2.13
CA GLY A 133 -3.24 5.73 2.91
C GLY A 133 -3.32 6.70 4.08
N ALA A 134 -2.25 6.81 4.87
CA ALA A 134 -2.21 7.69 6.03
C ALA A 134 -2.29 9.18 5.66
N ILE A 135 -1.62 9.62 4.59
CA ILE A 135 -1.67 11.02 4.10
C ILE A 135 -3.06 11.34 3.55
N ALA A 136 -3.61 10.47 2.69
CA ALA A 136 -4.93 10.69 2.11
C ALA A 136 -6.01 10.78 3.17
N ASP A 137 -5.93 9.96 4.20
CA ASP A 137 -6.93 9.95 5.24
C ASP A 137 -6.95 11.21 6.11
N GLN A 138 -5.84 11.98 6.18
CA GLN A 138 -5.87 13.29 6.84
C GLN A 138 -6.83 14.27 6.14
N PHE A 139 -7.01 14.13 4.83
CA PHE A 139 -8.03 14.93 4.12
C PHE A 139 -9.45 14.56 4.54
N SER A 140 -9.69 13.29 4.89
CA SER A 140 -10.98 12.87 5.47
C SER A 140 -11.29 13.61 6.75
N ARG A 141 -10.29 13.81 7.59
CA ARG A 141 -10.39 14.59 8.84
C ARG A 141 -10.57 16.08 8.56
N LEU A 142 -9.73 16.63 7.68
CA LEU A 142 -9.72 18.07 7.35
C LEU A 142 -11.08 18.52 6.78
N PHE A 143 -11.65 17.73 5.88
CA PHE A 143 -12.92 18.01 5.22
C PHE A 143 -14.13 17.40 5.93
N ARG A 144 -13.95 16.85 7.14
CA ARG A 144 -15.02 16.24 7.97
C ARG A 144 -15.90 15.28 7.16
N MET A 145 -15.26 14.34 6.46
CA MET A 145 -15.95 13.43 5.56
C MET A 145 -16.80 12.41 6.30
N ARG A 146 -17.81 11.88 5.60
CA ARG A 146 -18.63 10.78 6.12
C ARG A 146 -17.82 9.48 6.03
N ARG A 147 -18.13 8.48 6.84
CA ARG A 147 -17.47 7.16 6.86
C ARG A 147 -17.38 6.48 5.49
N ARG A 148 -18.37 6.70 4.62
CA ARG A 148 -18.37 6.18 3.25
C ARG A 148 -17.28 6.84 2.40
N ASP A 149 -17.14 8.15 2.51
CA ASP A 149 -16.16 8.96 1.77
C ASP A 149 -14.73 8.69 2.29
N HIS A 150 -14.58 8.42 3.59
CA HIS A 150 -13.33 8.00 4.22
C HIS A 150 -12.70 6.79 3.52
N ARG A 151 -13.47 5.72 3.29
CA ARG A 151 -12.97 4.54 2.56
C ARG A 151 -12.45 4.88 1.17
N LEU A 152 -13.14 5.78 0.46
CA LEU A 152 -12.71 6.21 -0.86
C LEU A 152 -11.38 6.97 -0.80
N MET A 153 -11.20 7.82 0.22
CA MET A 153 -9.95 8.57 0.40
C MET A 153 -8.76 7.65 0.67
N VAL A 154 -8.92 6.66 1.54
CA VAL A 154 -7.85 5.68 1.81
C VAL A 154 -7.48 4.91 0.55
N ALA A 155 -8.48 4.50 -0.25
CA ALA A 155 -8.27 3.84 -1.53
C ALA A 155 -7.49 4.69 -2.54
N ILE A 156 -7.91 5.95 -2.68
CA ILE A 156 -7.23 6.94 -3.52
C ILE A 156 -5.79 7.11 -3.07
N GLY A 157 -5.56 7.14 -1.75
CA GLY A 157 -4.22 7.25 -1.17
C GLY A 157 -3.33 6.04 -1.45
N ILE A 158 -3.87 4.83 -1.30
CA ILE A 158 -3.17 3.58 -1.63
C ILE A 158 -2.81 3.55 -3.12
N SER A 159 -3.77 3.90 -4.00
CA SER A 159 -3.54 3.98 -5.45
C SER A 159 -2.40 4.94 -5.79
N ALA A 160 -2.41 6.13 -5.19
CA ALA A 160 -1.40 7.16 -5.40
C ALA A 160 -0.02 6.74 -4.87
N GLY A 161 0.03 6.18 -3.65
CA GLY A 161 1.26 5.71 -3.03
C GLY A 161 1.93 4.59 -3.81
N PHE A 162 1.16 3.60 -4.24
CA PHE A 162 1.66 2.52 -5.07
C PHE A 162 2.14 3.02 -6.44
N ALA A 163 1.31 3.83 -7.11
CA ALA A 163 1.63 4.37 -8.44
C ALA A 163 2.92 5.20 -8.46
N SER A 164 3.13 6.05 -7.45
CA SER A 164 4.30 6.93 -7.36
C SER A 164 5.59 6.18 -7.04
N VAL A 165 5.52 5.11 -6.23
CA VAL A 165 6.71 4.30 -5.89
C VAL A 165 7.17 3.45 -7.06
N PHE A 166 6.24 2.94 -7.89
CA PHE A 166 6.58 2.09 -9.04
C PHE A 166 6.67 2.83 -10.37
N GLY A 167 6.16 4.06 -10.46
CA GLY A 167 6.03 4.77 -11.73
C GLY A 167 4.97 4.17 -12.66
N THR A 168 4.00 3.43 -12.12
CA THR A 168 2.98 2.71 -12.87
C THR A 168 1.57 3.16 -12.48
N PRO A 169 1.07 4.28 -13.00
CA PRO A 169 -0.20 4.87 -12.57
C PRO A 169 -1.41 3.96 -12.80
N LEU A 170 -1.43 3.22 -13.92
CA LEU A 170 -2.52 2.30 -14.23
C LEU A 170 -2.57 1.13 -13.24
N ALA A 171 -1.43 0.48 -13.00
CA ALA A 171 -1.34 -0.63 -12.06
C ALA A 171 -1.64 -0.17 -10.61
N GLY A 172 -1.16 1.01 -10.21
CA GLY A 172 -1.44 1.58 -8.91
C GLY A 172 -2.91 1.89 -8.67
N ALA A 173 -3.60 2.40 -9.69
CA ALA A 173 -5.04 2.65 -9.63
C ALA A 173 -5.82 1.35 -9.43
N VAL A 174 -5.52 0.33 -10.22
CA VAL A 174 -6.16 -1.00 -10.12
C VAL A 174 -5.86 -1.64 -8.76
N PHE A 175 -4.60 -1.60 -8.32
CA PHE A 175 -4.19 -2.14 -7.02
C PHE A 175 -5.01 -1.54 -5.87
N GLY A 176 -5.13 -0.20 -5.81
CA GLY A 176 -5.90 0.46 -4.75
C GLY A 176 -7.39 0.14 -4.78
N LEU A 177 -7.96 -0.15 -5.96
CA LEU A 177 -9.34 -0.58 -6.09
C LEU A 177 -9.56 -2.03 -5.65
N GLU A 178 -8.63 -2.93 -5.93
CA GLU A 178 -8.71 -4.35 -5.57
C GLU A 178 -8.42 -4.62 -4.10
N VAL A 179 -7.46 -3.91 -3.50
CA VAL A 179 -7.10 -4.04 -2.07
C VAL A 179 -8.27 -3.72 -1.16
N ILE A 180 -9.19 -2.83 -1.62
CA ILE A 180 -10.32 -2.37 -0.79
C ILE A 180 -11.32 -3.48 -0.51
N VAL A 181 -11.69 -4.26 -1.51
CA VAL A 181 -12.65 -5.35 -1.34
C VAL A 181 -12.39 -6.42 -2.39
N VAL A 182 -11.82 -7.52 -1.99
CA VAL A 182 -11.73 -8.69 -2.86
C VAL A 182 -13.15 -9.06 -3.33
N GLY A 183 -13.40 -8.89 -4.63
CA GLY A 183 -14.68 -9.26 -5.27
C GLY A 183 -15.79 -8.18 -5.30
N ARG A 184 -15.56 -6.95 -4.83
CA ARG A 184 -16.55 -5.85 -4.94
C ARG A 184 -15.88 -4.53 -5.31
N MET A 185 -15.66 -4.30 -6.59
CA MET A 185 -15.18 -3.00 -7.08
C MET A 185 -16.21 -1.90 -6.78
N ARG A 186 -15.75 -0.78 -6.21
CA ARG A 186 -16.55 0.42 -6.07
C ARG A 186 -16.33 1.32 -7.27
N TYR A 187 -17.28 1.34 -8.17
CA TYR A 187 -17.25 2.17 -9.38
C TYR A 187 -17.02 3.67 -9.07
N GLU A 188 -17.49 4.13 -7.91
CA GLU A 188 -17.30 5.52 -7.44
C GLU A 188 -15.83 5.89 -7.21
N ALA A 189 -14.98 4.90 -6.89
CA ALA A 189 -13.55 5.09 -6.62
C ALA A 189 -12.69 5.06 -7.89
N ILE A 190 -13.19 4.53 -9.01
CA ILE A 190 -12.39 4.31 -10.22
C ILE A 190 -11.75 5.62 -10.68
N LEU A 191 -12.56 6.60 -11.07
CA LEU A 191 -12.06 7.87 -11.59
C LEU A 191 -11.14 8.62 -10.62
N PRO A 192 -11.49 8.77 -9.33
CA PRO A 192 -10.62 9.39 -8.35
C PRO A 192 -9.28 8.66 -8.14
N SER A 193 -9.27 7.33 -8.12
CA SER A 193 -8.05 6.52 -7.95
C SER A 193 -7.12 6.64 -9.15
N PHE A 194 -7.67 6.57 -10.37
CA PHE A 194 -6.87 6.76 -11.59
C PHE A 194 -6.24 8.16 -11.66
N LEU A 195 -7.03 9.19 -11.35
CA LEU A 195 -6.55 10.56 -11.37
C LEU A 195 -5.46 10.78 -10.31
N SER A 196 -5.68 10.30 -9.08
CA SER A 196 -4.70 10.46 -8.01
C SER A 196 -3.41 9.70 -8.28
N ALA A 197 -3.50 8.47 -8.81
CA ALA A 197 -2.37 7.66 -9.23
C ALA A 197 -1.55 8.36 -10.33
N ALA A 198 -2.23 8.90 -11.36
CA ALA A 198 -1.58 9.64 -12.43
C ALA A 198 -0.88 10.90 -11.92
N VAL A 199 -1.56 11.72 -11.12
CA VAL A 199 -0.99 12.93 -10.54
C VAL A 199 0.19 12.61 -9.63
N ALA A 200 0.09 11.59 -8.77
CA ALA A 200 1.16 11.19 -7.87
C ALA A 200 2.41 10.74 -8.64
N SER A 201 2.24 9.95 -9.70
CA SER A 201 3.34 9.52 -10.58
C SER A 201 3.97 10.71 -11.30
N MET A 202 3.16 11.65 -11.84
CA MET A 202 3.66 12.85 -12.50
C MET A 202 4.44 13.76 -11.55
N VAL A 203 3.93 13.96 -10.33
CA VAL A 203 4.61 14.78 -9.32
C VAL A 203 5.90 14.11 -8.86
N CYS A 204 5.91 12.79 -8.66
CA CYS A 204 7.13 12.06 -8.33
C CYS A 204 8.20 12.23 -9.40
N HIS A 205 7.82 12.11 -10.67
CA HIS A 205 8.73 12.36 -11.80
C HIS A 205 9.19 13.83 -11.88
N ALA A 206 8.31 14.79 -11.58
CA ALA A 206 8.67 16.21 -11.56
C ALA A 206 9.73 16.56 -10.48
N TRP A 207 9.83 15.77 -9.42
CA TRP A 207 10.91 15.86 -8.42
C TRP A 207 12.23 15.25 -8.90
N GLY A 208 12.32 14.80 -10.16
CA GLY A 208 13.52 14.22 -10.74
C GLY A 208 13.75 12.74 -10.39
N VAL A 209 12.74 12.07 -9.87
CA VAL A 209 12.83 10.62 -9.63
C VAL A 209 12.57 9.87 -10.91
N GLU A 210 13.58 9.16 -11.40
CA GLU A 210 13.48 8.29 -12.56
C GLU A 210 13.32 6.84 -12.11
N HIS A 211 12.34 6.17 -12.67
CA HIS A 211 12.16 4.74 -12.45
C HIS A 211 12.99 3.96 -13.46
N THR A 212 13.65 2.89 -13.01
CA THR A 212 14.47 2.03 -13.89
C THR A 212 13.61 1.42 -14.99
N HIS A 213 13.92 1.74 -16.24
CA HIS A 213 13.31 1.13 -17.40
C HIS A 213 14.13 -0.10 -17.81
N TYR A 214 13.56 -1.28 -17.67
CA TYR A 214 14.18 -2.52 -18.12
C TYR A 214 13.85 -2.71 -19.60
N VAL A 215 14.89 -2.80 -20.42
CA VAL A 215 14.76 -3.09 -21.85
C VAL A 215 15.12 -4.54 -22.07
N VAL A 216 14.17 -5.32 -22.58
CA VAL A 216 14.40 -6.69 -23.00
C VAL A 216 14.84 -6.65 -24.46
N SER A 217 16.12 -6.91 -24.70
CA SER A 217 16.74 -6.83 -26.04
C SER A 217 16.25 -7.92 -26.99
N GLU A 218 15.93 -9.10 -26.46
CA GLU A 218 15.44 -10.22 -27.23
C GLU A 218 14.18 -10.80 -26.59
N VAL A 219 13.07 -10.71 -27.33
CA VAL A 219 11.81 -11.34 -26.92
C VAL A 219 11.68 -12.65 -27.70
N PRO A 220 11.75 -13.82 -27.04
CA PRO A 220 11.61 -15.10 -27.72
C PRO A 220 10.22 -15.22 -28.32
N PHE A 221 10.16 -15.72 -29.57
CA PHE A 221 8.89 -16.02 -30.22
C PHE A 221 8.10 -17.07 -29.43
N PRO A 222 6.76 -16.99 -29.44
CA PRO A 222 5.88 -17.97 -28.80
C PRO A 222 5.93 -19.30 -29.58
N ASP A 223 6.97 -20.09 -29.34
CA ASP A 223 7.12 -21.44 -29.85
C ASP A 223 6.78 -22.48 -28.76
N ALA A 224 6.42 -23.68 -29.13
CA ALA A 224 6.09 -24.77 -28.22
C ALA A 224 7.19 -25.06 -27.19
N SER A 225 8.45 -24.95 -27.59
CA SER A 225 9.60 -25.10 -26.70
C SER A 225 9.63 -24.00 -25.63
N ASN A 226 9.47 -22.74 -26.03
CA ASN A 226 9.45 -21.58 -25.10
C ASN A 226 8.25 -21.61 -24.16
N LEU A 227 7.12 -22.13 -24.63
CA LEU A 227 5.93 -22.34 -23.80
C LEU A 227 6.19 -23.39 -22.71
N LEU A 228 6.82 -24.52 -23.06
CA LEU A 228 7.19 -25.55 -22.07
C LEU A 228 8.17 -25.02 -21.02
N TRP A 229 9.17 -24.23 -21.44
CA TRP A 229 10.08 -23.58 -20.50
C TRP A 229 9.36 -22.58 -19.57
N THR A 230 8.42 -21.83 -20.09
CA THR A 230 7.60 -20.88 -19.31
C THR A 230 6.74 -21.60 -18.27
N ILE A 231 6.11 -22.73 -18.66
CA ILE A 231 5.32 -23.56 -17.73
C ILE A 231 6.25 -24.15 -16.64
N GLY A 232 7.41 -24.70 -17.03
CA GLY A 232 8.38 -25.22 -16.08
C GLY A 232 8.86 -24.16 -15.07
N ALA A 233 9.21 -22.98 -15.58
CA ALA A 233 9.59 -21.85 -14.73
C ALA A 233 8.44 -21.42 -13.79
N GLY A 234 7.21 -21.39 -14.29
CA GLY A 234 6.03 -21.06 -13.48
C GLY A 234 5.80 -22.04 -12.32
N ILE A 235 5.99 -23.35 -12.58
CA ILE A 235 5.93 -24.38 -11.53
C ILE A 235 7.03 -24.17 -10.49
N LEU A 236 8.27 -23.93 -10.92
CA LEU A 236 9.40 -23.69 -10.00
C LEU A 236 9.19 -22.44 -9.14
N PHE A 237 8.71 -21.34 -9.73
CA PHE A 237 8.41 -20.12 -9.00
C PHE A 237 7.25 -20.32 -8.02
N GLY A 238 6.22 -21.08 -8.40
CA GLY A 238 5.12 -21.45 -7.51
C GLY A 238 5.57 -22.27 -6.30
N LEU A 239 6.46 -23.25 -6.53
CA LEU A 239 7.07 -24.05 -5.45
C LEU A 239 7.94 -23.19 -4.53
N ALA A 240 8.75 -22.29 -5.09
CA ALA A 240 9.58 -21.37 -4.32
C ALA A 240 8.72 -20.43 -3.46
N ALA A 241 7.66 -19.87 -4.02
CA ALA A 241 6.72 -19.02 -3.29
C ALA A 241 6.02 -19.78 -2.15
N MET A 242 5.62 -21.04 -2.39
CA MET A 242 5.03 -21.89 -1.36
C MET A 242 6.01 -22.22 -0.24
N LEU A 243 7.26 -22.53 -0.56
CA LEU A 243 8.32 -22.78 0.42
C LEU A 243 8.59 -21.53 1.27
N PHE A 244 8.70 -20.37 0.62
CA PHE A 244 8.90 -19.09 1.31
C PHE A 244 7.75 -18.77 2.27
N SER A 245 6.51 -18.88 1.82
CA SER A 245 5.33 -18.63 2.64
C SER A 245 5.27 -19.57 3.87
N ARG A 246 5.58 -20.88 3.67
CA ARG A 246 5.63 -21.85 4.78
C ARG A 246 6.78 -21.57 5.75
N SER A 247 7.92 -21.14 5.25
CA SER A 247 9.08 -20.82 6.10
C SER A 247 8.80 -19.63 7.00
N ILE A 248 8.11 -18.59 6.50
CA ILE A 248 7.68 -17.45 7.32
C ILE A 248 6.68 -17.90 8.38
N GLY A 249 5.66 -18.68 8.01
CA GLY A 249 4.68 -19.20 8.97
C GLY A 249 5.32 -20.04 10.09
N PHE A 250 6.28 -20.89 9.74
CA PHE A 250 7.04 -21.67 10.72
C PHE A 250 7.90 -20.78 11.63
N GLY A 251 8.50 -19.73 11.10
CA GLY A 251 9.26 -18.75 11.90
C GLY A 251 8.41 -17.98 12.90
N GLN A 252 7.15 -17.72 12.57
CA GLN A 252 6.18 -17.05 13.47
C GLN A 252 5.66 -17.97 14.59
N GLU A 253 5.60 -19.27 14.34
CA GLU A 253 5.21 -20.28 15.34
C GLU A 253 6.37 -20.66 16.28
N TRP A 254 7.61 -20.28 15.94
CA TRP A 254 8.76 -20.51 16.81
C TRP A 254 8.50 -19.79 18.14
N PRO A 255 8.50 -20.50 19.28
CA PRO A 255 8.11 -19.93 20.56
C PRO A 255 8.98 -18.73 20.89
N SER A 256 8.43 -17.53 20.74
CA SER A 256 8.99 -16.25 21.20
C SER A 256 9.14 -16.20 22.74
N ALA A 257 9.00 -17.34 23.41
CA ALA A 257 8.97 -17.49 24.85
C ALA A 257 10.29 -17.17 25.57
N SER A 258 11.37 -16.88 24.84
CA SER A 258 12.67 -16.68 25.50
C SER A 258 13.40 -15.37 25.22
N VAL A 259 12.93 -14.50 24.32
CA VAL A 259 13.72 -13.30 23.94
C VAL A 259 12.92 -12.01 23.78
N SER A 260 11.66 -11.90 24.13
CA SER A 260 11.01 -10.59 24.12
C SER A 260 10.86 -10.03 25.54
N PRO A 261 11.67 -9.00 25.91
CA PRO A 261 11.40 -8.21 27.12
C PRO A 261 10.15 -7.32 26.94
N PHE A 262 9.48 -7.38 25.79
CA PHE A 262 8.31 -6.58 25.50
C PHE A 262 7.06 -7.45 25.62
N PRO A 263 6.05 -7.04 26.43
CA PRO A 263 4.78 -7.73 26.46
C PRO A 263 4.18 -7.72 25.05
N SER A 264 3.96 -8.91 24.49
CA SER A 264 3.27 -9.08 23.22
C SER A 264 1.97 -8.28 23.27
N ALA A 265 1.83 -7.32 22.32
CA ALA A 265 0.55 -6.67 22.08
C ALA A 265 -0.52 -7.76 22.01
N ASP A 266 -1.53 -7.57 22.83
CA ASP A 266 -2.70 -8.38 23.10
C ASP A 266 -2.95 -9.54 22.12
N ARG A 267 -2.91 -10.78 22.62
CA ARG A 267 -3.20 -12.01 21.88
C ARG A 267 -4.61 -12.09 21.26
N ARG A 268 -5.37 -11.02 21.31
CA ARG A 268 -6.68 -10.90 20.67
C ARG A 268 -6.62 -10.59 19.17
N THR A 269 -5.42 -10.32 18.61
CA THR A 269 -5.23 -10.11 17.17
C THR A 269 -4.84 -11.39 16.43
N GLY A 270 -4.64 -12.51 17.10
CA GLY A 270 -4.46 -13.84 16.50
C GLY A 270 -5.71 -14.37 15.78
N ASP A 271 -6.85 -13.75 16.05
CA ASP A 271 -8.17 -14.22 15.56
C ASP A 271 -8.54 -13.75 14.14
N CYS A 272 -7.63 -13.13 13.37
CA CYS A 272 -7.88 -12.91 11.93
C CYS A 272 -7.98 -14.23 11.14
N CYS A 273 -7.43 -15.33 11.66
CA CYS A 273 -7.61 -16.66 11.07
C CYS A 273 -8.84 -17.41 11.61
N SER A 274 -9.34 -17.08 12.80
CA SER A 274 -10.50 -17.74 13.40
C SER A 274 -11.84 -17.30 12.81
N CYS A 275 -11.92 -16.15 12.14
CA CYS A 275 -13.10 -15.77 11.36
C CYS A 275 -13.29 -16.57 10.07
N LEU A 276 -12.36 -17.49 9.75
CA LEU A 276 -12.39 -18.32 8.54
C LEU A 276 -12.96 -19.72 8.78
N ASP A 277 -13.36 -20.05 10.01
CA ASP A 277 -13.79 -21.42 10.35
C ASP A 277 -15.25 -21.72 10.01
N ASP A 278 -16.01 -20.75 9.50
CA ASP A 278 -17.46 -20.94 9.26
C ASP A 278 -17.88 -20.88 7.77
N ARG A 279 -16.94 -20.84 6.82
CA ARG A 279 -17.27 -21.04 5.39
C ARG A 279 -16.15 -21.77 4.63
N ASN A 280 -16.52 -22.92 4.10
CA ASN A 280 -15.74 -23.82 3.24
C ASN A 280 -15.34 -23.20 1.87
N ASP A 281 -14.69 -22.06 1.81
CA ASP A 281 -14.23 -21.48 0.57
C ASP A 281 -12.69 -21.52 0.47
N GLU A 282 -12.19 -22.56 -0.17
CA GLU A 282 -10.76 -22.76 -0.46
C GLU A 282 -10.13 -21.57 -1.24
N ILE A 283 -10.94 -20.82 -1.99
CA ILE A 283 -10.50 -19.64 -2.77
C ILE A 283 -10.03 -18.50 -1.84
N TYR A 284 -10.63 -18.35 -0.66
CA TYR A 284 -10.22 -17.33 0.31
C TYR A 284 -8.91 -17.67 1.02
N ARG A 285 -8.59 -18.95 1.19
CA ARG A 285 -7.29 -19.40 1.74
C ARG A 285 -6.13 -18.99 0.82
N PHE A 286 -6.29 -19.14 -0.50
CA PHE A 286 -5.27 -18.77 -1.47
C PHE A 286 -5.02 -17.26 -1.49
N GLY A 287 -6.06 -16.44 -1.51
CA GLY A 287 -5.95 -14.97 -1.49
C GLY A 287 -5.34 -14.43 -0.20
N CYS A 288 -5.66 -15.01 0.94
CA CYS A 288 -5.14 -14.58 2.24
C CYS A 288 -3.65 -14.94 2.40
N THR A 289 -3.21 -16.10 1.89
CA THR A 289 -1.82 -16.55 1.99
C THR A 289 -0.89 -15.71 1.09
N TYR A 290 -1.34 -15.32 -0.11
CA TYR A 290 -0.58 -14.41 -0.98
C TYR A 290 -0.54 -12.98 -0.44
N HIS A 291 -1.62 -12.52 0.17
CA HIS A 291 -1.69 -11.16 0.75
C HIS A 291 -0.89 -11.05 2.04
N CYS A 292 -0.93 -12.03 2.93
CA CYS A 292 -0.11 -12.06 4.14
C CYS A 292 1.40 -12.17 3.82
N GLY A 293 1.80 -13.00 2.86
CA GLY A 293 3.22 -13.14 2.48
C GLY A 293 3.83 -11.85 1.91
N PHE A 294 3.03 -11.08 1.14
CA PHE A 294 3.48 -9.81 0.56
C PHE A 294 3.48 -8.66 1.60
N VAL A 295 2.63 -8.75 2.61
CA VAL A 295 2.45 -7.72 3.65
C VAL A 295 3.37 -7.94 4.86
N LEU A 296 3.70 -9.18 5.19
CA LEU A 296 4.51 -9.52 6.37
C LEU A 296 6.02 -9.32 6.14
N GLY A 297 6.49 -9.30 4.90
CA GLY A 297 7.89 -8.99 4.59
C GLY A 297 8.38 -7.60 5.03
N ALA A 298 7.48 -6.68 5.39
CA ALA A 298 7.81 -5.34 5.85
C ALA A 298 7.60 -5.14 7.37
N ALA A 299 6.86 -6.02 8.03
CA ALA A 299 6.53 -5.88 9.46
C ALA A 299 7.36 -6.79 10.37
N ASP A 300 7.96 -7.87 9.84
CA ASP A 300 8.64 -8.89 10.63
C ASP A 300 10.18 -8.85 10.55
N VAL A 301 10.78 -7.75 10.11
CA VAL A 301 12.22 -7.50 10.25
C VAL A 301 12.46 -6.52 11.39
N VAL A 302 11.98 -6.87 12.56
CA VAL A 302 12.45 -6.33 13.86
C VAL A 302 12.48 -7.47 14.87
#